data_7bcb0ca792132101935d93a12cf4263c
#
_entry.id   7bcb0ca792132101935d93a12cf4263c
#
_cell.length_a   1.000
_cell.length_b   1.000
_cell.length_c   1.000
_cell.angle_alpha   90.00
_cell.angle_beta   90.00
_cell.angle_gamma   90.00
#
_symmetry.space_group_name_H-M   'P 1'
#
loop_
_entity.id
_entity.type
_entity.pdbx_description
1 polymer ?
#
loop_
_entity_poly.entity_id
_entity_poly.type
_entity_poly.pdbx_seq_one_letter_code
_entity_poly.pdbx_strand_id
1 'polypeptide(L)'
;MIKEMEELYPECTNELLDNFDRAYKLWCKKQHDYGCSNIQLGLDLNSSSSERSQNNRLAQLGIVIRMNDKISRLINLYKKDMEESSAVKESIEDTAIDMMNYANMLMVL
;
A
#
# COMPACT_ATOMS: atom_id res chain seq x y z
N MET A 1 25.84 3.71 -5.17
CA MET A 1 24.91 2.57 -5.23
C MET A 1 23.70 2.85 -6.11
N ILE A 2 22.91 3.89 -5.83
CA ILE A 2 21.69 4.22 -6.60
C ILE A 2 22.02 4.49 -8.07
N LYS A 3 22.98 5.37 -8.32
CA LYS A 3 23.39 5.75 -9.68
C LYS A 3 23.90 4.54 -10.48
N GLU A 4 24.66 3.66 -9.86
CA GLU A 4 25.16 2.44 -10.48
C GLU A 4 24.00 1.52 -10.90
N MET A 5 22.98 1.37 -10.04
CA MET A 5 21.81 0.54 -10.33
C MET A 5 20.97 1.14 -11.46
N GLU A 6 20.80 2.45 -11.48
CA GLU A 6 20.08 3.14 -12.55
C GLU A 6 20.80 3.01 -13.91
N GLU A 7 22.12 3.03 -13.90
CA GLU A 7 22.93 2.83 -15.10
C GLU A 7 22.93 1.37 -15.59
N LEU A 8 22.96 0.41 -14.66
CA LEU A 8 22.97 -1.02 -14.99
C LEU A 8 21.59 -1.55 -15.37
N TYR A 9 20.55 -1.04 -14.76
CA TYR A 9 19.15 -1.53 -14.93
C TYR A 9 18.20 -0.38 -15.18
N PRO A 10 18.37 0.40 -16.26
CA PRO A 10 17.60 1.64 -16.46
C PRO A 10 16.10 1.38 -16.61
N GLU A 11 15.70 0.34 -17.34
CA GLU A 11 14.28 0.03 -17.53
C GLU A 11 13.60 -0.39 -16.22
N CYS A 12 14.24 -1.26 -15.46
CA CYS A 12 13.71 -1.75 -14.18
C CYS A 12 13.59 -0.61 -13.16
N THR A 13 14.63 0.20 -13.03
CA THR A 13 14.63 1.32 -12.07
C THR A 13 13.59 2.37 -12.43
N ASN A 14 13.41 2.67 -13.71
CA ASN A 14 12.36 3.59 -14.17
C ASN A 14 10.96 3.06 -13.85
N GLU A 15 10.70 1.78 -14.09
CA GLU A 15 9.41 1.16 -13.76
C GLU A 15 9.14 1.18 -12.26
N LEU A 16 10.14 0.91 -11.43
CA LEU A 16 10.00 0.98 -9.97
C LEU A 16 9.63 2.38 -9.51
N LEU A 17 10.29 3.40 -10.05
CA LEU A 17 9.99 4.80 -9.72
C LEU A 17 8.59 5.20 -10.18
N ASP A 18 8.18 4.77 -11.37
CA ASP A 18 6.83 5.02 -11.89
C ASP A 18 5.77 4.36 -11.00
N ASN A 19 6.02 3.16 -10.48
CA ASN A 19 5.13 2.49 -9.57
C ASN A 19 4.98 3.24 -8.24
N PHE A 20 6.06 3.77 -7.69
CA PHE A 20 6.00 4.61 -6.49
C PHE A 20 5.19 5.89 -6.72
N ASP A 21 5.39 6.55 -7.86
CA ASP A 21 4.64 7.74 -8.24
C ASP A 21 3.15 7.44 -8.38
N ARG A 22 2.82 6.36 -9.07
CA ARG A 22 1.45 5.88 -9.24
C ARG A 22 0.78 5.57 -7.91
N ALA A 23 1.48 4.88 -7.02
CA ALA A 23 0.98 4.55 -5.69
C ALA A 23 0.70 5.82 -4.86
N TYR A 24 1.61 6.77 -4.89
CA TYR A 24 1.47 8.04 -4.19
C TYR A 24 0.27 8.85 -4.70
N LYS A 25 0.11 8.96 -6.01
CA LYS A 25 -1.04 9.65 -6.62
C LYS A 25 -2.36 9.00 -6.24
N LEU A 26 -2.41 7.69 -6.24
CA LEU A 26 -3.60 6.95 -5.82
C LEU A 26 -3.91 7.18 -4.34
N TRP A 27 -2.89 7.18 -3.48
CA TRP A 27 -3.06 7.47 -2.07
C TRP A 27 -3.62 8.87 -1.85
N CYS A 28 -3.09 9.87 -2.55
CA CYS A 28 -3.58 11.24 -2.48
C CYS A 28 -5.05 11.36 -2.88
N LYS A 29 -5.43 10.68 -3.96
CA LYS A 29 -6.82 10.65 -4.43
C LYS A 29 -7.74 10.01 -3.40
N LYS A 30 -7.38 8.86 -2.85
CA LYS A 30 -8.17 8.19 -1.83
C LYS A 30 -8.27 9.02 -0.55
N GLN A 31 -7.19 9.67 -0.15
CA GLN A 31 -7.18 10.55 1.01
C GLN A 31 -8.11 11.76 0.81
N HIS A 32 -8.12 12.33 -0.38
CA HIS A 32 -9.04 13.41 -0.74
C HIS A 32 -10.51 12.94 -0.70
N ASP A 33 -10.79 11.75 -1.26
CA ASP A 33 -12.15 11.22 -1.37
C ASP A 33 -12.71 10.72 -0.03
N TYR A 34 -11.88 10.09 0.80
CA TYR A 34 -12.29 9.44 2.04
C TYR A 34 -11.86 10.20 3.30
N GLY A 35 -11.15 11.31 3.14
CA GLY A 35 -10.60 12.06 4.27
C GLY A 35 -9.58 11.24 5.06
N CYS A 36 -9.45 11.55 6.33
CA CYS A 36 -8.45 10.93 7.20
C CYS A 36 -8.76 9.50 7.64
N SER A 37 -9.89 8.93 7.23
CA SER A 37 -10.38 7.64 7.74
C SER A 37 -9.46 6.46 7.42
N ASN A 38 -8.63 6.55 6.37
CA ASN A 38 -7.69 5.49 6.01
C ASN A 38 -6.49 5.39 6.96
N ILE A 39 -6.03 6.51 7.50
CA ILE A 39 -4.86 6.58 8.37
C ILE A 39 -5.26 6.74 9.84
N GLN A 40 -6.37 7.41 10.09
CA GLN A 40 -6.74 7.85 11.43
C GLN A 40 -7.63 6.89 12.21
N LEU A 41 -7.70 5.62 11.81
CA LEU A 41 -8.37 4.62 12.63
C LEU A 41 -7.71 4.58 14.01
N GLY A 42 -8.33 5.24 14.97
CA GLY A 42 -7.85 5.30 16.34
C GLY A 42 -6.98 6.49 16.70
N LEU A 43 -6.68 7.41 15.79
CA LEU A 43 -5.97 8.64 16.12
C LEU A 43 -6.94 9.67 16.68
N ASP A 44 -6.78 10.01 17.94
CA ASP A 44 -7.46 11.12 18.59
C ASP A 44 -6.41 12.12 19.08
N LEU A 45 -6.39 13.30 18.48
CA LEU A 45 -5.41 14.36 18.81
C LEU A 45 -5.61 14.91 20.23
N ASN A 46 -6.77 14.67 20.84
CA ASN A 46 -7.08 15.12 22.19
C ASN A 46 -6.77 14.05 23.25
N SER A 47 -6.36 12.87 22.84
CA SER A 47 -6.03 11.79 23.77
C SER A 47 -4.66 11.98 24.42
N SER A 48 -4.44 11.31 25.55
CA SER A 48 -3.13 11.28 26.20
C SER A 48 -2.07 10.60 25.34
N SER A 49 -0.79 10.81 25.66
CA SER A 49 0.31 10.15 24.94
C SER A 49 0.20 8.63 24.99
N SER A 50 -0.24 8.09 26.12
CA SER A 50 -0.47 6.64 26.27
C SER A 50 -1.61 6.15 25.41
N GLU A 51 -2.71 6.86 25.34
CA GLU A 51 -3.86 6.55 24.50
C GLU A 51 -3.52 6.66 23.01
N ARG A 52 -2.74 7.69 22.61
CA ARG A 52 -2.25 7.83 21.24
C ARG A 52 -1.39 6.65 20.83
N SER A 53 -0.51 6.19 21.72
CA SER A 53 0.32 5.02 21.45
C SER A 53 -0.51 3.77 21.25
N GLN A 54 -1.54 3.53 22.09
CA GLN A 54 -2.46 2.44 21.91
C GLN A 54 -3.28 2.57 20.64
N ASN A 55 -3.79 3.76 20.34
CA ASN A 55 -4.57 4.04 19.14
C ASN A 55 -3.73 3.82 17.88
N ASN A 56 -2.46 4.23 17.89
CA ASN A 56 -1.54 3.97 16.79
C ASN A 56 -1.30 2.48 16.58
N ARG A 57 -1.16 1.71 17.65
CA ARG A 57 -1.00 0.26 17.56
C ARG A 57 -2.23 -0.42 16.98
N LEU A 58 -3.42 0.03 17.37
CA LEU A 58 -4.68 -0.48 16.82
C LEU A 58 -4.80 -0.12 15.33
N ALA A 59 -4.43 1.09 14.96
CA ALA A 59 -4.42 1.52 13.57
C ALA A 59 -3.41 0.70 12.74
N GLN A 60 -2.22 0.45 13.27
CA GLN A 60 -1.20 -0.39 12.65
C GLN A 60 -1.71 -1.82 12.46
N LEU A 61 -2.32 -2.40 13.48
CA LEU A 61 -2.91 -3.75 13.39
C LEU A 61 -4.00 -3.80 12.32
N GLY A 62 -4.85 -2.78 12.25
CA GLY A 62 -5.87 -2.66 11.21
C GLY A 62 -5.28 -2.67 9.80
N ILE A 63 -4.18 -1.97 9.61
CA ILE A 63 -3.46 -1.96 8.32
C ILE A 63 -2.88 -3.34 8.02
N VAL A 64 -2.27 -4.01 9.00
CA VAL A 64 -1.73 -5.37 8.83
C VAL A 64 -2.82 -6.36 8.43
N ILE A 65 -4.00 -6.26 9.03
CA ILE A 65 -5.16 -7.10 8.67
C ILE A 65 -5.58 -6.85 7.22
N ARG A 66 -5.64 -5.58 6.80
CA ARG A 66 -5.94 -5.24 5.40
C ARG A 66 -4.89 -5.77 4.42
N MET A 67 -3.61 -5.71 4.79
CA MET A 67 -2.54 -6.29 4.00
C MET A 67 -2.70 -7.80 3.85
N ASN A 68 -3.09 -8.48 4.92
CA ASN A 68 -3.37 -9.91 4.88
C ASN A 68 -4.52 -10.25 3.93
N ASP A 69 -5.58 -9.44 3.91
CA ASP A 69 -6.69 -9.61 2.97
C ASP A 69 -6.23 -9.44 1.51
N LYS A 70 -5.34 -8.48 1.26
CA LYS A 70 -4.76 -8.27 -0.08
C LYS A 70 -3.87 -9.44 -0.50
N ILE A 71 -3.10 -10.00 0.41
CA ILE A 71 -2.30 -11.22 0.16
C ILE A 71 -3.21 -12.38 -0.22
N SER A 72 -4.29 -12.60 0.52
CA SER A 72 -5.28 -13.65 0.23
C SER A 72 -5.90 -13.45 -1.15
N ARG A 73 -6.21 -12.21 -1.52
CA ARG A 73 -6.72 -11.88 -2.85
C ARG A 73 -5.72 -12.22 -3.95
N LEU A 74 -4.45 -11.88 -3.76
CA LEU A 74 -3.39 -12.21 -4.72
C LEU A 74 -3.27 -13.72 -4.91
N ILE A 75 -3.27 -14.48 -3.82
CA ILE A 75 -3.20 -15.95 -3.87
C ILE A 75 -4.37 -16.50 -4.69
N ASN A 76 -5.58 -15.99 -4.46
CA ASN A 76 -6.76 -16.43 -5.20
C ASN A 76 -6.69 -16.06 -6.69
N LEU A 77 -6.19 -14.88 -7.02
CA LEU A 77 -6.03 -14.46 -8.42
C LEU A 77 -5.05 -15.38 -9.17
N TYR A 78 -3.93 -15.74 -8.55
CA TYR A 78 -2.97 -16.66 -9.15
C TYR A 78 -3.49 -18.09 -9.26
N LYS A 79 -4.33 -18.53 -8.33
CA LYS A 79 -4.92 -19.87 -8.38
C LYS A 79 -6.02 -20.01 -9.43
N LYS A 80 -6.82 -18.98 -9.64
CA LYS A 80 -7.96 -19.03 -10.55
C LYS A 80 -7.57 -18.96 -12.01
N ASP A 81 -6.48 -18.32 -12.32
CA ASP A 81 -6.11 -18.01 -13.69
C ASP A 81 -4.69 -18.49 -13.98
N MET A 82 -4.62 -19.71 -14.49
CA MET A 82 -3.38 -20.26 -15.06
C MET A 82 -3.05 -19.60 -16.40
N GLU A 83 -4.01 -18.89 -17.01
CA GLU A 83 -3.84 -18.12 -18.22
C GLU A 83 -3.78 -16.64 -17.89
N GLU A 84 -2.77 -15.96 -18.41
CA GLU A 84 -2.63 -14.51 -18.24
C GLU A 84 -3.71 -13.77 -19.04
N SER A 85 -4.79 -13.38 -18.36
CA SER A 85 -5.72 -12.42 -18.91
C SER A 85 -5.33 -11.00 -18.52
N SER A 86 -5.63 -10.01 -19.37
CA SER A 86 -5.35 -8.61 -19.07
C SER A 86 -6.11 -8.12 -17.83
N ALA A 87 -7.32 -8.61 -17.60
CA ALA A 87 -8.13 -8.27 -16.44
C ALA A 87 -7.50 -8.77 -15.12
N VAL A 88 -6.98 -9.99 -15.11
CA VAL A 88 -6.29 -10.55 -13.93
C VAL A 88 -4.99 -9.82 -13.67
N LYS A 89 -4.21 -9.54 -14.70
CA LYS A 89 -2.97 -8.76 -14.58
C LYS A 89 -3.22 -7.38 -13.97
N GLU A 90 -4.25 -6.68 -14.43
CA GLU A 90 -4.66 -5.38 -13.88
C GLU A 90 -5.06 -5.50 -12.41
N SER A 91 -5.82 -6.53 -12.04
CA SER A 91 -6.22 -6.78 -10.65
C SER A 91 -5.03 -7.07 -9.74
N ILE A 92 -4.03 -7.79 -10.23
CA ILE A 92 -2.78 -8.04 -9.50
C ILE A 92 -2.01 -6.73 -9.29
N GLU A 93 -1.87 -5.91 -10.32
CA GLU A 93 -1.19 -4.62 -10.23
C GLU A 93 -1.90 -3.69 -9.24
N ASP A 94 -3.21 -3.55 -9.32
CA ASP A 94 -3.99 -2.72 -8.41
C ASP A 94 -3.86 -3.18 -6.96
N THR A 95 -3.89 -4.48 -6.73
CA THR A 95 -3.72 -5.05 -5.40
C THR A 95 -2.30 -4.81 -4.86
N ALA A 96 -1.28 -4.96 -5.70
CA ALA A 96 0.11 -4.69 -5.33
C ALA A 96 0.32 -3.22 -4.95
N ILE A 97 -0.28 -2.29 -5.68
CA ILE A 97 -0.22 -0.86 -5.38
C ILE A 97 -0.91 -0.55 -4.04
N ASP A 98 -2.05 -1.15 -3.77
CA ASP A 98 -2.72 -1.02 -2.47
C ASP A 98 -1.80 -1.50 -1.34
N MET A 99 -1.10 -2.61 -1.53
CA MET A 99 -0.14 -3.13 -0.54
C MET A 99 1.03 -2.18 -0.32
N MET A 100 1.55 -1.56 -1.37
CA MET A 100 2.60 -0.53 -1.26
C MET A 100 2.14 0.62 -0.37
N ASN A 101 0.92 1.10 -0.59
CA ASN A 101 0.34 2.19 0.18
C ASN A 101 0.08 1.78 1.64
N TYR A 102 -0.42 0.59 1.89
CA TYR A 102 -0.60 0.09 3.26
C TYR A 102 0.73 -0.04 4.00
N ALA A 103 1.74 -0.60 3.35
CA ALA A 103 3.07 -0.70 3.96
C ALA A 103 3.65 0.68 4.30
N ASN A 104 3.48 1.64 3.41
CA ASN A 104 3.94 3.01 3.64
C ASN A 104 3.16 3.70 4.77
N MET A 105 1.84 3.55 4.81
CA MET A 105 1.02 4.07 5.90
C MET A 105 1.39 3.46 7.26
N LEU A 106 1.73 2.17 7.28
CA LEU A 106 2.20 1.50 8.49
C LEU A 106 3.46 2.17 9.04
N MET A 107 4.35 2.62 8.17
CA MET A 107 5.59 3.32 8.57
C MET A 107 5.33 4.74 9.08
N VAL A 108 4.27 5.39 8.62
CA VAL A 108 3.88 6.74 9.05
C VAL A 108 3.30 6.72 10.48
N LEU A 109 2.62 5.66 10.84
CA LEU A 109 2.04 5.50 12.18
C LEU A 109 3.08 5.03 13.20
#